data_a37debabe31f0ed1f77698acb847e354
#
_entry.id   a37debabe31f0ed1f77698acb847e354
#
_cell.length_a   1.000
_cell.length_b   1.000
_cell.length_c   1.000
_cell.angle_alpha   90.00
_cell.angle_beta   90.00
_cell.angle_gamma   90.00
#
_symmetry.space_group_name_H-M   'P 1'
#
loop_
_entity.id
_entity.type
_entity.pdbx_description
1 polymer ?
#
loop_
_entity_poly.entity_id
_entity_poly.type
_entity_poly.pdbx_seq_one_letter_code
_entity_poly.pdbx_strand_id
1 'polypeptide(L)'
;GHGGGRQGASEGTDSYGRNVVAEERRQRSMADFRDFISMLDVPAEELTPAVRDAFQKVFAELMQREEKVDELTGRVNWLNTLTDAHPFLPVMNRRAFIGKLTRVLDVVRQSGGSNSLLYIDVTGVEQVRRQFGHMAEEAVLKQVSELLMEPLTPADIIGNLGGYAFGLVIFGSGQAGADAYLSRVKETIAATQFQFEGQNLSLNINVGMTIITASDSPESVLDAADKNRKSGDNVRE
;
A
#
# COMPACT_ATOMS: atom_id res chain seq x y z
N GLY A 1 28.35 46.20 30.96
CA GLY A 1 29.60 45.79 30.36
C GLY A 1 29.62 44.32 30.03
N HIS A 2 30.21 43.98 28.86
CA HIS A 2 30.62 42.64 28.36
C HIS A 2 29.47 41.70 27.98
N GLY A 3 29.10 41.44 26.77
CA GLY A 3 29.77 41.36 25.47
C GLY A 3 30.62 40.11 25.34
N GLY A 4 30.10 39.04 24.74
CA GLY A 4 30.91 37.89 24.49
C GLY A 4 30.15 36.88 23.62
N GLY A 5 30.34 36.97 22.30
CA GLY A 5 29.75 36.13 21.31
C GLY A 5 30.19 34.66 21.38
N ARG A 6 29.30 33.77 21.05
CA ARG A 6 29.57 32.42 20.57
C ARG A 6 28.83 32.19 19.25
N GLN A 7 29.44 32.71 18.20
CA GLN A 7 29.20 32.22 16.84
C GLN A 7 30.52 31.59 16.37
N GLY A 8 30.48 30.34 15.97
CA GLY A 8 31.63 29.70 15.33
C GLY A 8 31.88 28.25 15.73
N ALA A 9 30.94 27.32 15.53
CA ALA A 9 31.24 25.87 15.63
C ALA A 9 30.29 24.93 14.84
N SER A 10 29.58 25.39 13.80
CA SER A 10 28.71 24.52 13.03
C SER A 10 29.04 24.40 11.54
N GLU A 11 29.95 25.20 11.01
CA GLU A 11 30.26 25.16 9.57
C GLU A 11 31.36 24.16 9.19
N GLY A 12 32.16 23.67 10.13
CA GLY A 12 33.29 22.76 9.85
C GLY A 12 32.88 21.28 9.65
N THR A 13 31.86 20.83 10.34
CA THR A 13 31.42 19.41 10.30
C THR A 13 30.57 19.10 9.06
N ASP A 14 29.85 20.05 8.54
CA ASP A 14 28.96 19.88 7.39
C ASP A 14 29.69 19.86 6.04
N SER A 15 30.86 20.52 5.97
CA SER A 15 31.72 20.52 4.78
C SER A 15 32.54 19.22 4.65
N TYR A 16 32.95 18.62 5.77
CA TYR A 16 33.70 17.36 5.78
C TYR A 16 32.84 16.18 5.38
N GLY A 17 31.62 16.10 5.90
CA GLY A 17 30.64 15.06 5.51
C GLY A 17 30.25 15.14 4.03
N ARG A 18 30.08 16.34 3.50
CA ARG A 18 29.80 16.56 2.07
C ARG A 18 30.96 16.14 1.17
N ASN A 19 32.19 16.38 1.58
CA ASN A 19 33.37 15.97 0.83
C ASN A 19 33.57 14.45 0.81
N VAL A 20 33.32 13.75 1.92
CA VAL A 20 33.41 12.28 1.97
C VAL A 20 32.36 11.64 1.07
N VAL A 21 31.12 12.09 1.12
CA VAL A 21 30.04 11.58 0.24
C VAL A 21 30.33 11.87 -1.24
N ALA A 22 30.91 13.02 -1.57
CA ALA A 22 31.29 13.36 -2.93
C ALA A 22 32.42 12.47 -3.44
N GLU A 23 33.40 12.15 -2.58
CA GLU A 23 34.52 11.26 -2.94
C GLU A 23 34.06 9.81 -3.12
N GLU A 24 33.20 9.30 -2.25
CA GLU A 24 32.61 7.97 -2.41
C GLU A 24 31.78 7.86 -3.68
N ARG A 25 31.03 8.91 -4.06
CA ARG A 25 30.29 8.95 -5.34
C ARG A 25 31.22 8.94 -6.54
N ARG A 26 32.34 9.68 -6.49
CA ARG A 26 33.35 9.66 -7.55
C ARG A 26 33.99 8.30 -7.72
N GLN A 27 34.35 7.62 -6.61
CA GLN A 27 34.98 6.32 -6.65
C GLN A 27 34.01 5.26 -7.22
N ARG A 28 32.71 5.29 -6.84
CA ARG A 28 31.68 4.44 -7.45
C ARG A 28 31.54 4.71 -8.93
N SER A 29 31.38 5.96 -9.32
CA SER A 29 31.23 6.34 -10.74
C SER A 29 32.41 5.90 -11.60
N MET A 30 33.64 5.89 -11.07
CA MET A 30 34.83 5.40 -11.78
C MET A 30 34.89 3.88 -11.87
N ALA A 31 34.36 3.14 -10.87
CA ALA A 31 34.24 1.70 -10.93
C ALA A 31 33.18 1.31 -11.95
N ASP A 32 32.00 1.93 -11.89
CA ASP A 32 30.89 1.71 -12.81
C ASP A 32 31.28 2.03 -14.27
N PHE A 33 32.08 3.07 -14.49
CA PHE A 33 32.60 3.41 -15.82
C PHE A 33 33.56 2.35 -16.36
N ARG A 34 34.42 1.78 -15.51
CA ARG A 34 35.32 0.68 -15.91
C ARG A 34 34.53 -0.57 -16.29
N ASP A 35 33.52 -0.90 -15.51
CA ASP A 35 32.63 -2.03 -15.78
C ASP A 35 31.85 -1.81 -17.10
N PHE A 36 31.37 -0.59 -17.33
CA PHE A 36 30.72 -0.19 -18.58
C PHE A 36 31.63 -0.37 -19.81
N ILE A 37 32.86 0.11 -19.73
CA ILE A 37 33.84 -0.09 -20.84
C ILE A 37 34.15 -1.58 -21.04
N SER A 38 34.26 -2.35 -19.98
CA SER A 38 34.49 -3.80 -20.06
C SER A 38 33.31 -4.53 -20.73
N MET A 39 32.10 -4.08 -20.55
CA MET A 39 30.89 -4.64 -21.16
C MET A 39 30.80 -4.35 -22.68
N LEU A 40 31.45 -3.29 -23.16
CA LEU A 40 31.40 -2.90 -24.56
C LEU A 40 32.35 -3.74 -25.45
N ASP A 41 33.19 -4.59 -24.88
CA ASP A 41 34.14 -5.48 -25.55
C ASP A 41 35.02 -4.74 -26.60
N VAL A 42 35.38 -3.48 -26.30
CA VAL A 42 36.22 -2.64 -27.16
C VAL A 42 37.70 -2.98 -26.94
N PRO A 43 38.45 -3.36 -27.97
CA PRO A 43 39.90 -3.63 -27.85
C PRO A 43 40.67 -2.43 -27.27
N ALA A 44 41.62 -2.71 -26.37
CA ALA A 44 42.37 -1.66 -25.68
C ALA A 44 43.12 -0.69 -26.64
N GLU A 45 43.54 -1.17 -27.79
CA GLU A 45 44.17 -0.39 -28.84
C GLU A 45 43.22 0.60 -29.54
N GLU A 46 41.91 0.35 -29.51
CA GLU A 46 40.88 1.23 -30.05
C GLU A 46 40.43 2.32 -29.04
N LEU A 47 40.74 2.14 -27.78
CA LEU A 47 40.43 3.09 -26.70
C LEU A 47 41.42 4.27 -26.72
N THR A 48 41.42 5.05 -27.77
CA THR A 48 42.20 6.30 -27.81
C THR A 48 41.70 7.28 -26.74
N PRO A 49 42.53 8.26 -26.28
CA PRO A 49 42.10 9.26 -25.31
C PRO A 49 40.83 9.99 -25.73
N ALA A 50 40.65 10.29 -27.01
CA ALA A 50 39.46 10.94 -27.54
C ALA A 50 38.21 10.06 -27.46
N VAL A 51 38.35 8.76 -27.75
CA VAL A 51 37.24 7.77 -27.61
C VAL A 51 36.85 7.59 -26.17
N ARG A 52 37.84 7.48 -25.28
CA ARG A 52 37.60 7.36 -23.84
C ARG A 52 36.86 8.59 -23.27
N ASP A 53 37.25 9.80 -23.69
CA ASP A 53 36.58 11.05 -23.26
C ASP A 53 35.14 11.10 -23.79
N ALA A 54 34.89 10.66 -25.01
CA ALA A 54 33.54 10.55 -25.56
C ALA A 54 32.67 9.57 -24.77
N PHE A 55 33.20 8.37 -24.45
CA PHE A 55 32.48 7.40 -23.61
C PHE A 55 32.22 7.90 -22.22
N GLN A 56 33.15 8.62 -21.59
CA GLN A 56 32.92 9.25 -20.27
C GLN A 56 31.76 10.23 -20.29
N LYS A 57 31.65 11.05 -21.35
CA LYS A 57 30.53 11.99 -21.49
C LYS A 57 29.20 11.27 -21.65
N VAL A 58 29.14 10.24 -22.49
CA VAL A 58 27.93 9.44 -22.68
C VAL A 58 27.54 8.71 -21.40
N PHE A 59 28.52 8.10 -20.72
CA PHE A 59 28.30 7.43 -19.45
C PHE A 59 27.77 8.39 -18.37
N ALA A 60 28.37 9.57 -18.24
CA ALA A 60 27.90 10.59 -17.30
C ALA A 60 26.45 11.01 -17.60
N GLU A 61 26.09 11.15 -18.87
CA GLU A 61 24.71 11.48 -19.27
C GLU A 61 23.74 10.33 -18.97
N LEU A 62 24.15 9.08 -19.21
CA LEU A 62 23.36 7.90 -18.87
C LEU A 62 23.10 7.81 -17.36
N MET A 63 24.13 7.98 -16.54
CA MET A 63 23.99 7.99 -15.07
C MET A 63 23.07 9.09 -14.58
N GLN A 64 23.16 10.28 -15.18
CA GLN A 64 22.28 11.40 -14.85
C GLN A 64 20.82 11.13 -15.21
N ARG A 65 20.58 10.45 -16.33
CA ARG A 65 19.23 10.02 -16.72
C ARG A 65 18.69 8.93 -15.82
N GLU A 66 19.51 7.97 -15.44
CA GLU A 66 19.13 6.90 -14.51
C GLU A 66 18.74 7.48 -13.15
N GLU A 67 19.56 8.38 -12.58
CA GLU A 67 19.24 9.09 -11.33
C GLU A 67 17.90 9.87 -11.44
N LYS A 68 17.65 10.49 -12.61
CA LYS A 68 16.40 11.21 -12.86
C LYS A 68 15.19 10.27 -12.97
N VAL A 69 15.36 9.11 -13.58
CA VAL A 69 14.32 8.08 -13.66
C VAL A 69 13.99 7.56 -12.25
N ASP A 70 14.99 7.30 -11.43
CA ASP A 70 14.81 6.84 -10.05
C ASP A 70 14.10 7.90 -9.20
N GLU A 71 14.49 9.18 -9.32
CA GLU A 71 13.80 10.29 -8.65
C GLU A 71 12.33 10.37 -9.06
N LEU A 72 12.06 10.33 -10.37
CA LEU A 72 10.69 10.42 -10.88
C LEU A 72 9.86 9.20 -10.48
N THR A 73 10.46 8.01 -10.50
CA THR A 73 9.80 6.78 -10.05
C THR A 73 9.46 6.86 -8.56
N GLY A 74 10.39 7.36 -7.75
CA GLY A 74 10.14 7.61 -6.32
C GLY A 74 9.00 8.60 -6.09
N ARG A 75 8.94 9.69 -6.86
CA ARG A 75 7.83 10.66 -6.78
C ARG A 75 6.50 10.07 -7.21
N VAL A 76 6.48 9.29 -8.29
CA VAL A 76 5.26 8.60 -8.75
C VAL A 76 4.78 7.62 -7.69
N ASN A 77 5.66 6.83 -7.11
CA ASN A 77 5.31 5.89 -6.04
C ASN A 77 4.76 6.61 -4.80
N TRP A 78 5.39 7.72 -4.40
CA TRP A 78 4.91 8.54 -3.28
C TRP A 78 3.54 9.15 -3.57
N LEU A 79 3.33 9.73 -4.76
CA LEU A 79 2.03 10.26 -5.18
C LEU A 79 0.95 9.16 -5.24
N ASN A 80 1.30 7.97 -5.74
CA ASN A 80 0.40 6.83 -5.74
C ASN A 80 0.01 6.41 -4.31
N THR A 81 0.95 6.42 -3.37
CA THR A 81 0.65 6.15 -1.95
C THR A 81 -0.39 7.13 -1.41
N LEU A 82 -0.27 8.44 -1.73
CA LEU A 82 -1.25 9.44 -1.32
C LEU A 82 -2.63 9.24 -1.96
N THR A 83 -2.68 8.74 -3.21
CA THR A 83 -3.93 8.50 -3.95
C THR A 83 -4.55 7.14 -3.68
N ASP A 84 -3.80 6.21 -3.09
CA ASP A 84 -4.25 4.85 -2.79
C ASP A 84 -4.90 4.73 -1.40
N ALA A 85 -4.60 5.66 -0.50
CA ALA A 85 -5.22 5.72 0.81
C ALA A 85 -6.66 6.26 0.73
N HIS A 86 -7.54 5.72 1.58
CA HIS A 86 -8.85 6.33 1.79
C HIS A 86 -8.68 7.71 2.49
N PRO A 87 -9.51 8.73 2.19
CA PRO A 87 -9.33 10.08 2.73
C PRO A 87 -9.29 10.17 4.26
N PHE A 88 -10.00 9.32 4.98
CA PHE A 88 -10.07 9.34 6.45
C PHE A 88 -10.02 7.96 7.12
N LEU A 89 -10.16 6.86 6.38
CA LEU A 89 -10.03 5.50 6.93
C LEU A 89 -8.60 4.96 6.75
N PRO A 90 -8.09 4.12 7.68
CA PRO A 90 -6.76 3.54 7.61
C PRO A 90 -6.66 2.37 6.63
N VAL A 91 -7.43 2.37 5.56
CA VAL A 91 -7.51 1.33 4.55
C VAL A 91 -7.31 1.93 3.14
N MET A 92 -7.11 1.08 2.15
CA MET A 92 -7.06 1.51 0.75
C MET A 92 -8.40 2.10 0.30
N ASN A 93 -8.35 3.01 -0.66
CA ASN A 93 -9.55 3.41 -1.38
C ASN A 93 -9.96 2.30 -2.37
N ARG A 94 -11.17 2.43 -2.95
CA ARG A 94 -11.71 1.46 -3.91
C ARG A 94 -10.76 1.20 -5.09
N ARG A 95 -10.21 2.24 -5.68
CA ARG A 95 -9.33 2.14 -6.84
C ARG A 95 -8.08 1.32 -6.53
N ALA A 96 -7.41 1.60 -5.42
CA ALA A 96 -6.23 0.87 -4.98
C ALA A 96 -6.55 -0.59 -4.66
N PHE A 97 -7.67 -0.85 -4.00
CA PHE A 97 -8.12 -2.21 -3.71
C PHE A 97 -8.35 -3.02 -4.99
N ILE A 98 -9.07 -2.47 -5.98
CA ILE A 98 -9.31 -3.12 -7.28
C ILE A 98 -7.98 -3.40 -8.00
N GLY A 99 -7.03 -2.46 -7.99
CA GLY A 99 -5.70 -2.65 -8.56
C GLY A 99 -4.92 -3.78 -7.90
N LYS A 100 -4.98 -3.87 -6.58
CA LYS A 100 -4.37 -4.99 -5.82
C LYS A 100 -5.06 -6.32 -6.12
N LEU A 101 -6.38 -6.34 -6.14
CA LEU A 101 -7.17 -7.53 -6.48
C LEU A 101 -6.84 -8.04 -7.89
N THR A 102 -6.66 -7.15 -8.86
CA THR A 102 -6.22 -7.51 -10.21
C THR A 102 -4.89 -8.25 -10.19
N ARG A 103 -3.92 -7.78 -9.41
CA ARG A 103 -2.62 -8.45 -9.25
C ARG A 103 -2.75 -9.81 -8.58
N VAL A 104 -3.63 -9.94 -7.59
CA VAL A 104 -3.92 -11.24 -6.96
C VAL A 104 -4.45 -12.24 -7.98
N LEU A 105 -5.38 -11.82 -8.83
CA LEU A 105 -5.93 -12.64 -9.91
C LEU A 105 -4.86 -13.08 -10.91
N ASP A 106 -3.93 -12.20 -11.26
CA ASP A 106 -2.80 -12.54 -12.14
C ASP A 106 -1.89 -13.61 -11.51
N VAL A 107 -1.61 -13.50 -10.21
CA VAL A 107 -0.84 -14.51 -9.46
C VAL A 107 -1.60 -15.85 -9.40
N VAL A 108 -2.90 -15.82 -9.13
CA VAL A 108 -3.73 -17.04 -9.10
C VAL A 108 -3.75 -17.73 -10.46
N ARG A 109 -3.82 -16.98 -11.56
CA ARG A 109 -3.74 -17.54 -12.93
C ARG A 109 -2.41 -18.20 -13.23
N GLN A 110 -1.31 -17.65 -12.73
CA GLN A 110 0.04 -18.16 -13.00
C GLN A 110 0.45 -19.33 -12.10
N SER A 111 0.12 -19.23 -10.82
CA SER A 111 0.67 -20.10 -9.78
C SER A 111 -0.38 -20.87 -9.00
N GLY A 112 -1.67 -20.60 -9.23
CA GLY A 112 -2.75 -21.11 -8.40
C GLY A 112 -2.76 -20.44 -7.02
N GLY A 113 -3.31 -21.13 -6.05
CA GLY A 113 -3.39 -20.65 -4.67
C GLY A 113 -4.84 -20.63 -4.18
N SER A 114 -4.99 -20.73 -2.87
CA SER A 114 -6.30 -20.71 -2.21
C SER A 114 -6.45 -19.39 -1.46
N ASN A 115 -7.02 -18.40 -2.13
CA ASN A 115 -7.27 -17.08 -1.59
C ASN A 115 -8.77 -16.82 -1.53
N SER A 116 -9.21 -16.12 -0.49
CA SER A 116 -10.62 -15.78 -0.29
C SER A 116 -10.83 -14.28 -0.44
N LEU A 117 -11.94 -13.90 -1.07
CA LEU A 117 -12.46 -12.54 -1.06
C LEU A 117 -13.65 -12.46 -0.12
N LEU A 118 -13.63 -11.48 0.77
CA LEU A 118 -14.74 -11.13 1.63
C LEU A 118 -15.29 -9.75 1.23
N TYR A 119 -16.60 -9.68 1.12
CA TYR A 119 -17.36 -8.44 0.99
C TYR A 119 -18.06 -8.17 2.31
N ILE A 120 -17.70 -7.12 3.01
CA ILE A 120 -18.24 -6.76 4.32
C ILE A 120 -19.04 -5.46 4.20
N ASP A 121 -20.31 -5.51 4.58
CA ASP A 121 -21.16 -4.34 4.67
C ASP A 121 -21.44 -4.03 6.14
N VAL A 122 -21.16 -2.79 6.55
CA VAL A 122 -21.37 -2.34 7.95
C VAL A 122 -22.75 -1.72 8.06
N THR A 123 -23.58 -2.29 8.91
CA THR A 123 -24.96 -1.82 9.15
C THR A 123 -25.05 -1.00 10.43
N GLY A 124 -26.01 -0.08 10.46
CA GLY A 124 -26.22 0.84 11.60
C GLY A 124 -25.55 2.20 11.43
N VAL A 125 -24.55 2.33 10.57
CA VAL A 125 -23.79 3.58 10.37
C VAL A 125 -24.67 4.70 9.81
N GLU A 126 -25.58 4.39 8.90
CA GLU A 126 -26.51 5.39 8.35
C GLU A 126 -27.40 5.98 9.44
N GLN A 127 -27.84 5.18 10.39
CA GLN A 127 -28.61 5.66 11.53
C GLN A 127 -27.78 6.56 12.45
N VAL A 128 -26.51 6.22 12.68
CA VAL A 128 -25.56 7.07 13.39
C VAL A 128 -25.43 8.43 12.72
N ARG A 129 -25.27 8.45 11.39
CA ARG A 129 -25.19 9.68 10.61
C ARG A 129 -26.46 10.54 10.75
N ARG A 130 -27.63 9.92 10.65
CA ARG A 130 -28.91 10.64 10.79
C ARG A 130 -29.08 11.26 12.20
N GLN A 131 -28.62 10.57 13.24
CA GLN A 131 -28.80 10.98 14.61
C GLN A 131 -27.74 11.96 15.10
N PHE A 132 -26.47 11.74 14.72
CA PHE A 132 -25.31 12.46 15.27
C PHE A 132 -24.48 13.21 14.22
N GLY A 133 -24.82 13.10 12.94
CA GLY A 133 -24.12 13.77 11.86
C GLY A 133 -22.92 13.01 11.30
N HIS A 134 -22.24 13.64 10.32
CA HIS A 134 -21.15 12.99 9.57
C HIS A 134 -19.88 12.75 10.40
N MET A 135 -19.60 13.57 11.40
CA MET A 135 -18.42 13.38 12.28
C MET A 135 -18.54 12.08 13.07
N ALA A 136 -19.73 11.74 13.52
CA ALA A 136 -20.00 10.47 14.19
C ALA A 136 -19.89 9.30 13.24
N GLU A 137 -20.40 9.43 12.01
CA GLU A 137 -20.25 8.46 10.93
C GLU A 137 -18.78 8.14 10.65
N GLU A 138 -17.95 9.16 10.45
CA GLU A 138 -16.51 8.98 10.19
C GLU A 138 -15.79 8.32 11.37
N ALA A 139 -16.06 8.76 12.61
CA ALA A 139 -15.45 8.20 13.81
C ALA A 139 -15.79 6.70 13.98
N VAL A 140 -17.03 6.33 13.74
CA VAL A 140 -17.50 4.96 13.85
C VAL A 140 -16.93 4.07 12.74
N LEU A 141 -16.92 4.54 11.49
CA LEU A 141 -16.31 3.82 10.38
C LEU A 141 -14.81 3.62 10.58
N LYS A 142 -14.11 4.61 11.11
CA LYS A 142 -12.71 4.48 11.47
C LYS A 142 -12.50 3.39 12.50
N GLN A 143 -13.27 3.38 13.58
CA GLN A 143 -13.20 2.36 14.62
C GLN A 143 -13.48 0.96 14.06
N VAL A 144 -14.52 0.80 13.24
CA VAL A 144 -14.82 -0.47 12.57
C VAL A 144 -13.68 -0.92 11.67
N SER A 145 -13.12 -0.03 10.87
CA SER A 145 -12.00 -0.38 9.98
C SER A 145 -10.76 -0.84 10.74
N GLU A 146 -10.46 -0.24 11.88
CA GLU A 146 -9.38 -0.69 12.77
C GLU A 146 -9.64 -2.10 13.33
N LEU A 147 -10.88 -2.40 13.73
CA LEU A 147 -11.27 -3.75 14.16
C LEU A 147 -11.19 -4.79 13.04
N LEU A 148 -11.54 -4.41 11.81
CA LEU A 148 -11.41 -5.29 10.64
C LEU A 148 -9.94 -5.58 10.30
N MET A 149 -9.05 -4.63 10.55
CA MET A 149 -7.61 -4.78 10.27
C MET A 149 -6.87 -5.60 11.31
N GLU A 150 -7.30 -5.57 12.56
CA GLU A 150 -6.58 -6.19 13.69
C GLU A 150 -6.20 -7.67 13.46
N PRO A 151 -7.09 -8.54 12.93
CA PRO A 151 -6.73 -9.94 12.69
C PRO A 151 -5.95 -10.19 11.39
N LEU A 152 -5.74 -9.17 10.55
CA LEU A 152 -5.08 -9.33 9.25
C LEU A 152 -3.57 -9.46 9.40
N THR A 153 -2.97 -10.22 8.50
CA THR A 153 -1.53 -10.29 8.32
C THR A 153 -1.04 -9.24 7.32
N PRO A 154 0.27 -8.93 7.27
CA PRO A 154 0.80 -8.00 6.26
C PRO A 154 0.59 -8.42 4.80
N ALA A 155 0.32 -9.72 4.55
CA ALA A 155 0.02 -10.24 3.22
C ALA A 155 -1.41 -9.93 2.79
N ASP A 156 -2.35 -9.82 3.74
CA ASP A 156 -3.75 -9.60 3.47
C ASP A 156 -4.03 -8.18 3.00
N ILE A 157 -5.13 -8.00 2.28
CA ILE A 157 -5.48 -6.71 1.67
C ILE A 157 -6.85 -6.30 2.16
N ILE A 158 -7.00 -5.02 2.53
CA ILE A 158 -8.28 -4.42 2.89
C ILE A 158 -8.44 -3.06 2.22
N GLY A 159 -9.65 -2.78 1.72
CA GLY A 159 -10.01 -1.50 1.15
C GLY A 159 -11.47 -1.16 1.38
N ASN A 160 -11.80 0.12 1.33
CA ASN A 160 -13.18 0.57 1.30
C ASN A 160 -13.70 0.53 -0.14
N LEU A 161 -14.84 -0.12 -0.35
CA LEU A 161 -15.46 -0.28 -1.67
C LEU A 161 -16.44 0.84 -2.02
N GLY A 162 -16.61 1.80 -1.14
CA GLY A 162 -17.57 2.89 -1.20
C GLY A 162 -18.60 2.78 -0.07
N GLY A 163 -19.05 3.92 0.44
CA GLY A 163 -19.98 3.95 1.56
C GLY A 163 -19.47 3.16 2.77
N TYR A 164 -20.26 2.20 3.21
CA TYR A 164 -20.00 1.38 4.40
C TYR A 164 -19.49 -0.03 4.07
N ALA A 165 -19.10 -0.26 2.81
CA ALA A 165 -18.64 -1.55 2.33
C ALA A 165 -17.13 -1.65 2.31
N PHE A 166 -16.59 -2.81 2.72
CA PHE A 166 -15.17 -3.15 2.70
C PHE A 166 -14.94 -4.43 1.89
N GLY A 167 -13.85 -4.43 1.14
CA GLY A 167 -13.34 -5.63 0.48
C GLY A 167 -12.07 -6.11 1.18
N LEU A 168 -11.95 -7.41 1.38
CA LEU A 168 -10.77 -8.03 1.96
C LEU A 168 -10.33 -9.23 1.12
N VAL A 169 -9.01 -9.38 0.98
CA VAL A 169 -8.42 -10.61 0.44
C VAL A 169 -7.59 -11.27 1.53
N ILE A 170 -7.96 -12.50 1.87
CA ILE A 170 -7.23 -13.34 2.82
C ILE A 170 -6.40 -14.35 2.02
N PHE A 171 -5.08 -14.34 2.23
CA PHE A 171 -4.15 -15.14 1.48
C PHE A 171 -3.90 -16.52 2.11
N GLY A 172 -3.76 -17.54 1.25
CA GLY A 172 -3.10 -18.80 1.55
C GLY A 172 -3.89 -19.82 2.37
N SER A 173 -5.10 -19.48 2.84
CA SER A 173 -5.85 -20.36 3.76
C SER A 173 -7.29 -20.72 3.29
N GLY A 174 -7.67 -20.29 2.12
CA GLY A 174 -8.95 -20.62 1.51
C GLY A 174 -10.16 -20.36 2.41
N GLN A 175 -11.14 -21.27 2.37
CA GLN A 175 -12.36 -21.21 3.17
C GLN A 175 -12.07 -21.17 4.68
N ALA A 176 -11.19 -22.04 5.17
CA ALA A 176 -10.91 -22.16 6.59
C ALA A 176 -10.32 -20.89 7.19
N GLY A 177 -9.41 -20.21 6.47
CA GLY A 177 -8.85 -18.96 6.91
C GLY A 177 -9.84 -17.82 6.92
N ALA A 178 -10.73 -17.76 5.94
CA ALA A 178 -11.83 -16.81 5.91
C ALA A 178 -12.81 -17.03 7.07
N ASP A 179 -13.18 -18.26 7.35
CA ASP A 179 -14.08 -18.61 8.45
C ASP A 179 -13.47 -18.24 9.81
N ALA A 180 -12.16 -18.50 10.00
CA ALA A 180 -11.45 -18.14 11.22
C ALA A 180 -11.39 -16.61 11.40
N TYR A 181 -11.11 -15.87 10.33
CA TYR A 181 -11.13 -14.40 10.34
C TYR A 181 -12.53 -13.88 10.71
N LEU A 182 -13.56 -14.40 10.06
CA LEU A 182 -14.95 -13.96 10.30
C LEU A 182 -15.41 -14.21 11.72
N SER A 183 -15.13 -15.39 12.29
CA SER A 183 -15.47 -15.69 13.68
C SER A 183 -14.84 -14.68 14.62
N ARG A 184 -13.56 -14.39 14.45
CA ARG A 184 -12.82 -13.44 15.28
C ARG A 184 -13.38 -12.01 15.18
N VAL A 185 -13.64 -11.54 13.96
CA VAL A 185 -14.16 -10.18 13.73
C VAL A 185 -15.58 -10.04 14.29
N LYS A 186 -16.45 -11.02 14.07
CA LYS A 186 -17.83 -11.00 14.60
C LYS A 186 -17.84 -10.96 16.13
N GLU A 187 -16.99 -11.76 16.78
CA GLU A 187 -16.83 -11.75 18.24
C GLU A 187 -16.36 -10.39 18.73
N THR A 188 -15.33 -9.82 18.09
CA THR A 188 -14.78 -8.52 18.45
C THR A 188 -15.80 -7.39 18.29
N ILE A 189 -16.53 -7.36 17.17
CA ILE A 189 -17.57 -6.35 16.93
C ILE A 189 -18.73 -6.50 17.96
N ALA A 190 -19.16 -7.72 18.26
CA ALA A 190 -20.21 -7.96 19.24
C ALA A 190 -19.79 -7.57 20.66
N ALA A 191 -18.52 -7.70 21.00
CA ALA A 191 -17.95 -7.32 22.30
C ALA A 191 -17.62 -5.82 22.42
N THR A 192 -17.54 -5.11 21.30
CA THR A 192 -17.16 -3.69 21.29
C THR A 192 -18.38 -2.82 21.55
N GLN A 193 -18.27 -1.94 22.54
CA GLN A 193 -19.24 -0.87 22.77
C GLN A 193 -18.86 0.35 21.93
N PHE A 194 -19.54 0.51 20.79
CA PHE A 194 -19.39 1.71 19.99
C PHE A 194 -20.10 2.86 20.69
N GLN A 195 -19.40 3.98 20.86
CA GLN A 195 -19.94 5.16 21.55
C GLN A 195 -19.58 6.44 20.79
N PHE A 196 -20.51 7.37 20.79
CA PHE A 196 -20.29 8.73 20.36
C PHE A 196 -20.97 9.69 21.35
N GLU A 197 -20.21 10.67 21.86
CA GLU A 197 -20.72 11.63 22.88
C GLU A 197 -21.40 10.97 24.06
N GLY A 198 -20.90 9.81 24.52
CA GLY A 198 -21.43 9.06 25.65
C GLY A 198 -22.68 8.22 25.36
N GLN A 199 -23.17 8.21 24.12
CA GLN A 199 -24.29 7.38 23.73
C GLN A 199 -23.81 6.09 23.05
N ASN A 200 -24.44 4.97 23.39
CA ASN A 200 -24.15 3.66 22.82
C ASN A 200 -24.76 3.56 21.41
N LEU A 201 -23.95 3.06 20.47
CA LEU A 201 -24.32 2.86 19.08
C LEU A 201 -24.40 1.37 18.78
N SER A 202 -25.38 0.96 17.99
CA SER A 202 -25.53 -0.43 17.54
C SER A 202 -25.02 -0.57 16.11
N LEU A 203 -23.93 -1.31 15.95
CA LEU A 203 -23.35 -1.64 14.66
C LEU A 203 -23.30 -3.14 14.48
N ASN A 204 -23.41 -3.59 13.23
CA ASN A 204 -23.26 -4.99 12.85
C ASN A 204 -22.59 -5.08 11.49
N ILE A 205 -22.19 -6.30 11.09
CA ILE A 205 -21.62 -6.57 9.76
C ILE A 205 -22.39 -7.70 9.08
N ASN A 206 -22.63 -7.50 7.78
CA ASN A 206 -23.09 -8.53 6.86
C ASN A 206 -21.92 -8.93 5.96
N VAL A 207 -21.64 -10.21 5.85
CA VAL A 207 -20.47 -10.69 5.14
C VAL A 207 -20.84 -11.72 4.10
N GLY A 208 -20.36 -11.50 2.87
CA GLY A 208 -20.32 -12.51 1.83
C GLY A 208 -18.88 -12.91 1.55
N MET A 209 -18.68 -14.14 1.16
CA MET A 209 -17.37 -14.68 0.85
C MET A 209 -17.40 -15.51 -0.41
N THR A 210 -16.28 -15.51 -1.15
CA THR A 210 -16.03 -16.42 -2.25
C THR A 210 -14.56 -16.79 -2.33
N ILE A 211 -14.24 -17.93 -2.91
CA ILE A 211 -12.86 -18.31 -3.24
C ILE A 211 -12.49 -17.68 -4.57
N ILE A 212 -11.30 -17.10 -4.63
CA ILE A 212 -10.76 -16.50 -5.85
C ILE A 212 -10.24 -17.61 -6.77
N THR A 213 -10.71 -17.62 -8.01
CA THR A 213 -10.33 -18.60 -9.03
C THR A 213 -9.64 -17.96 -10.23
N ALA A 214 -8.92 -18.74 -11.02
CA ALA A 214 -8.23 -18.27 -12.21
C ALA A 214 -9.16 -17.69 -13.29
N SER A 215 -10.44 -18.07 -13.29
CA SER A 215 -11.45 -17.60 -14.24
C SER A 215 -12.11 -16.28 -13.83
N ASP A 216 -11.83 -15.79 -12.62
CA ASP A 216 -12.45 -14.56 -12.12
C ASP A 216 -11.86 -13.30 -12.75
N SER A 217 -12.69 -12.25 -12.80
CA SER A 217 -12.31 -10.85 -12.92
C SER A 217 -12.53 -10.13 -11.59
N PRO A 218 -11.97 -8.94 -11.39
CA PRO A 218 -12.25 -8.15 -10.18
C PRO A 218 -13.76 -7.96 -9.96
N GLU A 219 -14.51 -7.70 -11.03
CA GLU A 219 -15.96 -7.47 -10.98
C GLU A 219 -16.71 -8.76 -10.64
N SER A 220 -16.35 -9.89 -11.26
CA SER A 220 -17.05 -11.16 -11.05
C SER A 220 -16.87 -11.69 -9.64
N VAL A 221 -15.66 -11.59 -9.08
CA VAL A 221 -15.38 -12.10 -7.74
C VAL A 221 -16.02 -11.20 -6.66
N LEU A 222 -16.06 -9.88 -6.86
CA LEU A 222 -16.76 -8.96 -5.97
C LEU A 222 -18.28 -9.17 -6.02
N ASP A 223 -18.85 -9.35 -7.20
CA ASP A 223 -20.27 -9.64 -7.38
C ASP A 223 -20.66 -10.98 -6.73
N ALA A 224 -19.85 -12.00 -6.88
CA ALA A 224 -20.08 -13.30 -6.24
C ALA A 224 -20.08 -13.19 -4.71
N ALA A 225 -19.12 -12.48 -4.13
CA ALA A 225 -19.07 -12.26 -2.69
C ALA A 225 -20.27 -11.44 -2.18
N ASP A 226 -20.67 -10.37 -2.90
CA ASP A 226 -21.86 -9.59 -2.54
C ASP A 226 -23.15 -10.39 -2.63
N LYS A 227 -23.30 -11.24 -3.64
CA LYS A 227 -24.46 -12.15 -3.77
C LYS A 227 -24.51 -13.16 -2.64
N ASN A 228 -23.39 -13.72 -2.22
CA ASN A 228 -23.31 -14.64 -1.09
C ASN A 228 -23.70 -13.96 0.23
N ARG A 229 -23.40 -12.67 0.41
CA ARG A 229 -23.86 -11.87 1.52
C ARG A 229 -25.39 -11.80 1.59
N LYS A 230 -26.03 -11.48 0.48
CA LYS A 230 -27.49 -11.38 0.37
C LYS A 230 -28.20 -12.72 0.59
N SER A 231 -27.55 -13.84 0.20
CA SER A 231 -28.10 -15.19 0.44
C SER A 231 -28.04 -15.60 1.90
N GLY A 232 -27.05 -15.10 2.66
CA GLY A 232 -26.91 -15.34 4.09
C GLY A 232 -27.98 -14.68 4.96
N ASP A 233 -28.54 -13.56 4.50
CA ASP A 233 -29.63 -12.85 5.20
C ASP A 233 -30.99 -13.59 5.11
N ASN A 234 -31.15 -14.47 4.14
CA ASN A 234 -32.40 -15.25 3.93
C ASN A 234 -32.49 -16.53 4.79
N VAL A 235 -31.50 -16.83 5.65
CA VAL A 235 -31.47 -18.03 6.50
C VAL A 235 -31.95 -17.74 7.94
N ARG A 236 -32.50 -16.54 8.19
CA ARG A 236 -33.08 -16.17 9.48
C ARG A 236 -34.56 -15.81 9.32
N GLU A 237 -35.38 -16.80 9.06
CA GLU A 237 -36.77 -16.88 9.49
C GLU A 237 -36.98 -18.08 10.40
#